data_861f0f033b3d11158dfb91001c2b539b
#
_entry.id   861f0f033b3d11158dfb91001c2b539b
#
_cell.length_a   1.000
_cell.length_b   1.000
_cell.length_c   1.000
_cell.angle_alpha   90.00
_cell.angle_beta   90.00
_cell.angle_gamma   90.00
#
_symmetry.space_group_name_H-M   'P 1'
#
loop_
_entity.id
_entity.type
_entity.pdbx_description
1 polymer ?
#
loop_
_entity_poly.entity_id
_entity_poly.type
_entity_poly.pdbx_seq_one_letter_code
_entity_poly.pdbx_strand_id
1 'polypeptide(L)'
;DNDQVNIAFDLNESGTKALIAWEDYQNGVDFNIFGKVIDLTNGQSLESFIQFTNDTTNQYSPVVKSIQDDEFMIVWEDERGYYNDDPLLINGVDLYGSGFIMNHGLTTDVNGIPICIAYHKQQSIHIEKHNDEEYFLDWIDYRSSGKADLANYYGKTLLKAELLSSSPSCSDCISPLEFSLKPAYPNPFNGYVTFEFSIPRNES
;
A
#
# COMPACT_ATOMS: atom_id res chain seq x y z
N ASP A 1 -23.90 2.64 15.39
CA ASP A 1 -23.61 2.56 13.93
C ASP A 1 -22.25 3.19 13.75
N ASN A 2 -21.29 2.41 13.31
CA ASN A 2 -19.92 2.84 13.10
C ASN A 2 -19.74 3.18 11.62
N ASP A 3 -18.91 4.18 11.33
CA ASP A 3 -18.66 4.59 9.96
C ASP A 3 -17.73 3.56 9.29
N GLN A 4 -18.14 3.11 8.10
CA GLN A 4 -17.33 2.31 7.18
C GLN A 4 -17.16 3.09 5.89
N VAL A 5 -15.93 3.43 5.56
CA VAL A 5 -15.62 4.32 4.44
C VAL A 5 -14.44 3.79 3.62
N ASN A 6 -14.15 4.43 2.51
CA ASN A 6 -12.98 4.19 1.66
C ASN A 6 -12.78 2.70 1.29
N ILE A 7 -13.75 2.17 0.55
CA ILE A 7 -13.74 0.78 0.11
C ILE A 7 -12.76 0.60 -1.05
N ALA A 8 -11.86 -0.39 -0.91
CA ALA A 8 -11.00 -0.90 -1.96
C ALA A 8 -11.30 -2.37 -2.23
N PHE A 9 -11.08 -2.84 -3.45
CA PHE A 9 -11.17 -4.26 -3.76
C PHE A 9 -10.36 -4.60 -5.01
N ASP A 10 -9.99 -5.88 -5.11
CA ASP A 10 -9.50 -6.45 -6.36
C ASP A 10 -10.05 -7.88 -6.53
N LEU A 11 -10.12 -8.33 -7.77
CA LEU A 11 -10.58 -9.65 -8.15
C LEU A 11 -9.38 -10.59 -8.25
N ASN A 12 -9.56 -11.84 -7.84
CA ASN A 12 -8.57 -12.87 -8.12
C ASN A 12 -8.41 -13.11 -9.64
N GLU A 13 -7.34 -13.78 -10.04
CA GLU A 13 -7.02 -13.98 -11.47
C GLU A 13 -8.14 -14.70 -12.24
N SER A 14 -8.84 -15.64 -11.61
CA SER A 14 -9.97 -16.33 -12.22
C SER A 14 -11.27 -15.51 -12.26
N GLY A 15 -11.32 -14.34 -11.61
CA GLY A 15 -12.50 -13.48 -11.53
C GLY A 15 -13.67 -14.09 -10.73
N THR A 16 -13.39 -15.08 -9.89
CA THR A 16 -14.40 -15.80 -9.11
C THR A 16 -14.54 -15.31 -7.68
N LYS A 17 -13.53 -14.60 -7.17
CA LYS A 17 -13.46 -14.09 -5.80
C LYS A 17 -12.99 -12.65 -5.78
N ALA A 18 -13.37 -11.93 -4.75
CA ALA A 18 -12.88 -10.58 -4.49
C ALA A 18 -12.46 -10.46 -3.02
N LEU A 19 -11.29 -9.85 -2.76
CA LEU A 19 -10.98 -9.29 -1.46
C LEU A 19 -11.46 -7.84 -1.46
N ILE A 20 -12.32 -7.52 -0.49
CA ILE A 20 -12.82 -6.18 -0.24
C ILE A 20 -12.20 -5.71 1.08
N ALA A 21 -11.66 -4.50 1.12
CA ALA A 21 -11.15 -3.86 2.32
C ALA A 21 -11.76 -2.48 2.51
N TRP A 22 -11.84 -2.00 3.75
CA TRP A 22 -12.41 -0.70 4.10
C TRP A 22 -11.81 -0.18 5.40
N GLU A 23 -11.97 1.12 5.62
CA GLU A 23 -11.73 1.75 6.91
C GLU A 23 -12.95 1.58 7.82
N ASP A 24 -12.73 1.21 9.06
CA ASP A 24 -13.81 0.95 10.03
C ASP A 24 -13.53 1.64 11.36
N TYR A 25 -14.50 2.39 11.87
CA TYR A 25 -14.43 3.14 13.11
C TYR A 25 -15.08 2.37 14.27
N GLN A 26 -14.89 1.04 14.33
CA GLN A 26 -15.60 0.16 15.29
C GLN A 26 -15.33 0.48 16.75
N ASN A 27 -14.11 0.89 17.08
CA ASN A 27 -13.72 1.17 18.47
C ASN A 27 -14.16 2.54 18.98
N GLY A 28 -14.67 3.42 18.09
CA GLY A 28 -15.08 4.78 18.41
C GLY A 28 -13.94 5.73 18.75
N VAL A 29 -12.69 5.37 18.41
CA VAL A 29 -11.47 6.14 18.72
C VAL A 29 -10.64 6.40 17.46
N ASP A 30 -10.40 5.37 16.65
CA ASP A 30 -9.54 5.40 15.47
C ASP A 30 -10.12 4.56 14.32
N PHE A 31 -9.65 4.82 13.12
CA PHE A 31 -9.94 4.00 11.95
C PHE A 31 -8.94 2.85 11.83
N ASN A 32 -9.45 1.65 11.65
CA ASN A 32 -8.67 0.46 11.38
C ASN A 32 -9.09 -0.14 10.03
N ILE A 33 -8.20 -0.92 9.41
CA ILE A 33 -8.48 -1.59 8.15
C ILE A 33 -9.04 -2.98 8.41
N PHE A 34 -10.21 -3.22 7.85
CA PHE A 34 -10.89 -4.51 7.84
C PHE A 34 -11.12 -4.98 6.41
N GLY A 35 -11.38 -6.26 6.25
CA GLY A 35 -11.69 -6.82 4.96
C GLY A 35 -12.54 -8.07 5.01
N LYS A 36 -12.92 -8.53 3.83
CA LYS A 36 -13.75 -9.72 3.61
C LYS A 36 -13.54 -10.30 2.23
N VAL A 37 -13.52 -11.61 2.11
CA VAL A 37 -13.51 -12.28 0.80
C VAL A 37 -14.93 -12.67 0.42
N ILE A 38 -15.31 -12.35 -0.80
CA ILE A 38 -16.62 -12.67 -1.39
C ILE A 38 -16.42 -13.65 -2.56
N ASP A 39 -17.21 -14.70 -2.57
CA ASP A 39 -17.40 -15.56 -3.74
C ASP A 39 -18.36 -14.88 -4.72
N LEU A 40 -17.84 -14.49 -5.87
CA LEU A 40 -18.62 -13.76 -6.89
C LEU A 40 -19.56 -14.66 -7.66
N THR A 41 -19.44 -15.97 -7.55
CA THR A 41 -20.34 -16.91 -8.23
C THR A 41 -21.70 -17.02 -7.53
N ASN A 42 -21.76 -16.75 -6.24
CA ASN A 42 -22.97 -16.87 -5.43
C ASN A 42 -23.21 -15.69 -4.47
N GLY A 43 -22.27 -14.73 -4.37
CA GLY A 43 -22.33 -13.56 -3.50
C GLY A 43 -22.11 -13.86 -2.01
N GLN A 44 -21.64 -15.05 -1.66
CA GLN A 44 -21.42 -15.42 -0.26
C GLN A 44 -20.03 -14.98 0.22
N SER A 45 -19.96 -14.70 1.50
CA SER A 45 -18.68 -14.49 2.17
C SER A 45 -17.99 -15.83 2.39
N LEU A 46 -16.72 -15.92 1.98
CA LEU A 46 -15.89 -17.10 2.15
C LEU A 46 -15.12 -17.09 3.48
N GLU A 47 -14.86 -15.90 4.00
CA GLU A 47 -14.11 -15.69 5.23
C GLU A 47 -14.94 -14.90 6.24
N SER A 48 -14.65 -15.07 7.51
CA SER A 48 -15.08 -14.13 8.54
C SER A 48 -14.43 -12.76 8.31
N PHE A 49 -14.77 -11.75 9.10
CA PHE A 49 -14.09 -10.48 9.03
C PHE A 49 -12.58 -10.65 9.24
N ILE A 50 -11.80 -10.08 8.35
CA ILE A 50 -10.35 -10.03 8.40
C ILE A 50 -10.00 -8.68 9.02
N GLN A 51 -9.25 -8.68 10.11
CA GLN A 51 -8.71 -7.45 10.71
C GLN A 51 -7.26 -7.31 10.30
N PHE A 52 -6.96 -6.32 9.43
CA PHE A 52 -5.61 -6.04 8.97
C PHE A 52 -4.82 -5.19 9.97
N THR A 53 -5.51 -4.29 10.67
CA THR A 53 -4.89 -3.39 11.65
C THR A 53 -5.68 -3.32 12.95
N ASN A 54 -4.96 -3.08 14.05
CA ASN A 54 -5.52 -2.84 15.38
C ASN A 54 -4.69 -1.84 16.19
N ASP A 55 -3.97 -0.96 15.52
CA ASP A 55 -3.19 0.09 16.16
C ASP A 55 -4.11 1.16 16.77
N THR A 56 -3.58 1.94 17.72
CA THR A 56 -4.30 3.02 18.41
C THR A 56 -4.24 4.35 17.64
N THR A 57 -3.74 4.33 16.44
CA THR A 57 -3.70 5.45 15.49
C THR A 57 -4.57 5.13 14.29
N ASN A 58 -4.79 6.10 13.41
CA ASN A 58 -5.61 5.86 12.25
C ASN A 58 -4.84 5.15 11.13
N GLN A 59 -5.54 4.25 10.44
CA GLN A 59 -5.10 3.64 9.21
C GLN A 59 -6.13 3.95 8.13
N TYR A 60 -5.66 4.37 6.96
CA TYR A 60 -6.49 4.92 5.89
C TYR A 60 -6.19 4.33 4.52
N SER A 61 -7.08 4.65 3.57
CA SER A 61 -6.85 4.50 2.14
C SER A 61 -6.29 3.14 1.75
N PRO A 62 -6.96 2.03 2.15
CA PRO A 62 -6.49 0.71 1.77
C PRO A 62 -6.47 0.56 0.24
N VAL A 63 -5.45 -0.11 -0.27
CA VAL A 63 -5.35 -0.54 -1.68
C VAL A 63 -5.15 -2.04 -1.68
N VAL A 64 -5.99 -2.74 -2.42
CA VAL A 64 -5.94 -4.20 -2.56
C VAL A 64 -5.41 -4.56 -3.95
N LYS A 65 -4.56 -5.56 -4.04
CA LYS A 65 -4.12 -6.15 -5.31
C LYS A 65 -4.11 -7.66 -5.21
N SER A 66 -4.69 -8.31 -6.19
CA SER A 66 -4.60 -9.77 -6.34
C SER A 66 -3.19 -10.18 -6.75
N ILE A 67 -2.70 -11.22 -6.13
CA ILE A 67 -1.41 -11.85 -6.44
C ILE A 67 -1.65 -13.12 -7.27
N GLN A 68 -2.51 -13.99 -6.77
CA GLN A 68 -2.96 -15.24 -7.39
C GLN A 68 -4.40 -15.53 -6.97
N ASP A 69 -4.95 -16.69 -7.35
CA ASP A 69 -6.36 -17.02 -7.10
C ASP A 69 -6.77 -16.97 -5.62
N ASP A 70 -5.87 -17.32 -4.71
CA ASP A 70 -6.14 -17.33 -3.27
C ASP A 70 -5.22 -16.39 -2.47
N GLU A 71 -4.45 -15.54 -3.17
CA GLU A 71 -3.45 -14.67 -2.58
C GLU A 71 -3.69 -13.20 -2.96
N PHE A 72 -3.67 -12.33 -1.98
CA PHE A 72 -3.83 -10.89 -2.14
C PHE A 72 -2.75 -10.14 -1.35
N MET A 73 -2.44 -8.94 -1.79
CA MET A 73 -1.74 -7.95 -0.98
C MET A 73 -2.67 -6.79 -0.65
N ILE A 74 -2.43 -6.19 0.48
CA ILE A 74 -3.09 -4.95 0.90
C ILE A 74 -2.03 -3.99 1.42
N VAL A 75 -2.13 -2.73 1.02
CA VAL A 75 -1.28 -1.64 1.50
C VAL A 75 -2.19 -0.50 1.96
N TRP A 76 -1.78 0.22 2.99
CA TRP A 76 -2.56 1.33 3.56
C TRP A 76 -1.67 2.46 4.02
N GLU A 77 -2.28 3.62 4.24
CA GLU A 77 -1.69 4.78 4.89
C GLU A 77 -1.83 4.65 6.40
N ASP A 78 -0.77 4.91 7.17
CA ASP A 78 -0.69 4.59 8.59
C ASP A 78 -0.09 5.75 9.40
N GLU A 79 -0.78 6.17 10.45
CA GLU A 79 -0.37 7.27 11.33
C GLU A 79 0.49 6.82 12.53
N ARG A 80 0.87 5.55 12.66
CA ARG A 80 1.63 5.07 13.85
C ARG A 80 2.96 5.79 14.06
N GLY A 81 3.56 6.34 13.02
CA GLY A 81 4.75 7.17 13.08
C GLY A 81 4.50 8.60 13.57
N TYR A 82 3.25 9.06 13.54
CA TYR A 82 2.87 10.44 13.86
C TYR A 82 3.13 10.84 15.33
N TYR A 83 3.06 9.89 16.25
CA TYR A 83 3.14 10.13 17.69
C TYR A 83 4.51 9.81 18.29
N ASN A 84 5.53 9.53 17.47
CA ASN A 84 6.89 9.42 17.98
C ASN A 84 7.38 10.81 18.43
N ASP A 85 8.04 10.86 19.60
CA ASP A 85 8.60 12.09 20.19
C ASP A 85 9.70 12.76 19.34
N ASP A 86 9.98 12.26 18.13
CA ASP A 86 10.91 12.85 17.20
C ASP A 86 10.24 14.03 16.48
N PRO A 87 10.64 15.28 16.79
CA PRO A 87 10.06 16.45 16.14
C PRO A 87 10.31 16.52 14.64
N LEU A 88 11.16 15.65 14.09
CA LEU A 88 11.43 15.53 12.66
C LEU A 88 10.43 14.58 11.98
N LEU A 89 9.76 13.71 12.74
CA LEU A 89 8.72 12.80 12.25
C LEU A 89 7.28 13.38 12.40
N ILE A 90 7.17 14.62 12.84
CA ILE A 90 5.88 15.31 13.03
C ILE A 90 5.11 15.35 11.71
N ASN A 91 3.89 14.82 11.73
CA ASN A 91 2.93 14.71 10.62
C ASN A 91 3.25 13.61 9.58
N GLY A 92 3.97 12.55 9.96
CA GLY A 92 4.20 11.42 9.07
C GLY A 92 2.97 10.51 8.97
N VAL A 93 2.49 10.31 7.76
CA VAL A 93 1.69 9.15 7.39
C VAL A 93 2.63 8.29 6.56
N ASP A 94 2.84 7.06 6.98
CA ASP A 94 3.72 6.10 6.32
C ASP A 94 2.92 5.05 5.56
N LEU A 95 3.56 4.24 4.73
CA LEU A 95 2.92 3.15 4.02
C LEU A 95 3.28 1.82 4.67
N TYR A 96 2.25 1.06 5.01
CA TYR A 96 2.36 -0.30 5.54
C TYR A 96 1.56 -1.27 4.69
N GLY A 97 1.87 -2.54 4.79
CA GLY A 97 1.17 -3.57 4.03
C GLY A 97 1.28 -4.97 4.62
N SER A 98 0.44 -5.85 4.12
CA SER A 98 0.41 -7.28 4.45
C SER A 98 0.00 -8.10 3.23
N GLY A 99 0.44 -9.33 3.15
CA GLY A 99 -0.19 -10.33 2.32
C GLY A 99 -1.35 -10.98 3.06
N PHE A 100 -2.27 -11.53 2.30
CA PHE A 100 -3.38 -12.34 2.78
C PHE A 100 -3.55 -13.58 1.90
N ILE A 101 -3.57 -14.76 2.52
CA ILE A 101 -3.80 -16.02 1.85
C ILE A 101 -5.10 -16.61 2.37
N MET A 102 -6.04 -16.94 1.49
CA MET A 102 -7.31 -17.55 1.87
C MET A 102 -7.07 -18.84 2.67
N ASN A 103 -7.90 -19.05 3.68
CA ASN A 103 -7.80 -20.16 4.64
C ASN A 103 -6.51 -20.22 5.49
N HIS A 104 -5.56 -19.28 5.30
CA HIS A 104 -4.35 -19.18 6.11
C HIS A 104 -4.30 -17.87 6.91
N GLY A 105 -4.94 -16.81 6.40
CA GLY A 105 -4.97 -15.49 7.05
C GLY A 105 -3.85 -14.56 6.58
N LEU A 106 -3.49 -13.63 7.44
CA LEU A 106 -2.41 -12.67 7.19
C LEU A 106 -1.05 -13.38 7.12
N THR A 107 -0.20 -12.92 6.24
CA THR A 107 1.18 -13.41 6.11
C THR A 107 2.17 -12.68 7.03
N THR A 108 1.74 -11.56 7.59
CA THR A 108 2.46 -10.76 8.58
C THR A 108 1.70 -10.78 9.90
N ASP A 109 2.29 -10.21 10.94
CA ASP A 109 1.52 -9.85 12.13
C ASP A 109 0.42 -8.82 11.78
N VAL A 110 -0.62 -8.75 12.61
CA VAL A 110 -1.61 -7.66 12.53
C VAL A 110 -0.87 -6.32 12.60
N ASN A 111 -1.30 -5.34 11.81
CA ASN A 111 -0.63 -4.07 11.55
C ASN A 111 0.49 -4.12 10.48
N GLY A 112 0.74 -5.27 9.88
CA GLY A 112 1.60 -5.40 8.71
C GLY A 112 3.06 -5.02 8.90
N ILE A 113 3.77 -4.92 7.79
CA ILE A 113 5.17 -4.49 7.70
C ILE A 113 5.29 -3.14 7.00
N PRO A 114 6.35 -2.36 7.27
CA PRO A 114 6.57 -1.10 6.59
C PRO A 114 6.90 -1.32 5.10
N ILE A 115 6.22 -0.59 4.24
CA ILE A 115 6.49 -0.49 2.81
C ILE A 115 7.37 0.74 2.53
N CYS A 116 7.02 1.86 3.13
CA CYS A 116 7.80 3.09 3.10
C CYS A 116 7.64 3.85 4.42
N ILE A 117 8.75 4.11 5.08
CA ILE A 117 8.81 4.99 6.26
C ILE A 117 9.75 6.14 5.90
N ALA A 118 9.24 7.36 5.94
CA ALA A 118 10.02 8.56 5.64
C ALA A 118 9.47 9.81 6.32
N TYR A 119 10.26 10.87 6.32
CA TYR A 119 9.81 12.17 6.83
C TYR A 119 8.56 12.65 6.08
N HIS A 120 7.64 13.28 6.80
CA HIS A 120 6.38 13.79 6.30
C HIS A 120 5.45 12.67 5.77
N LYS A 121 4.48 13.05 4.95
CA LYS A 121 3.43 12.15 4.48
C LYS A 121 3.86 11.36 3.25
N GLN A 122 3.49 10.09 3.24
CA GLN A 122 3.39 9.25 2.06
C GLN A 122 1.92 8.88 1.89
N GLN A 123 1.33 9.19 0.74
CA GLN A 123 -0.10 9.00 0.52
C GLN A 123 -0.44 8.71 -0.95
N SER A 124 -1.70 8.34 -1.21
CA SER A 124 -2.21 8.08 -2.57
C SER A 124 -1.42 6.99 -3.26
N ILE A 125 -1.23 5.86 -2.57
CA ILE A 125 -0.54 4.71 -3.13
C ILE A 125 -1.32 4.10 -4.29
N HIS A 126 -0.59 3.68 -5.30
CA HIS A 126 -1.07 2.87 -6.40
C HIS A 126 -0.20 1.61 -6.53
N ILE A 127 -0.80 0.49 -6.95
CA ILE A 127 -0.11 -0.78 -7.11
C ILE A 127 -0.43 -1.34 -8.48
N GLU A 128 0.60 -1.68 -9.24
CA GLU A 128 0.45 -2.33 -10.53
C GLU A 128 1.29 -3.62 -10.61
N LYS A 129 0.69 -4.68 -11.14
CA LYS A 129 1.38 -5.96 -11.36
C LYS A 129 2.34 -5.78 -12.55
N HIS A 130 3.65 -5.96 -12.29
CA HIS A 130 4.66 -5.96 -13.35
C HIS A 130 4.81 -7.35 -13.98
N ASN A 131 4.90 -8.39 -13.14
CA ASN A 131 4.93 -9.80 -13.53
C ASN A 131 4.44 -10.66 -12.35
N ASP A 132 4.57 -11.97 -12.43
CA ASP A 132 4.03 -12.87 -11.39
C ASP A 132 4.77 -12.78 -10.04
N GLU A 133 5.97 -12.22 -10.01
CA GLU A 133 6.80 -12.10 -8.81
C GLU A 133 6.98 -10.65 -8.34
N GLU A 134 6.71 -9.67 -9.22
CA GLU A 134 7.03 -8.27 -8.98
C GLU A 134 5.83 -7.35 -9.17
N TYR A 135 5.70 -6.41 -8.25
CA TYR A 135 4.69 -5.37 -8.25
C TYR A 135 5.37 -4.02 -8.18
N PHE A 136 4.91 -3.08 -8.98
CA PHE A 136 5.35 -1.70 -8.91
C PHE A 136 4.37 -0.91 -8.04
N LEU A 137 4.90 -0.24 -7.03
CA LEU A 137 4.16 0.65 -6.15
C LEU A 137 4.63 2.06 -6.41
N ASP A 138 3.70 2.99 -6.51
CA ASP A 138 4.02 4.41 -6.56
C ASP A 138 3.09 5.20 -5.61
N TRP A 139 3.58 6.35 -5.15
CA TRP A 139 2.87 7.19 -4.19
C TRP A 139 3.31 8.64 -4.27
N ILE A 140 2.51 9.52 -3.65
CA ILE A 140 2.85 10.92 -3.44
C ILE A 140 3.62 11.04 -2.12
N ASP A 141 4.77 11.69 -2.16
CA ASP A 141 5.71 11.78 -1.04
C ASP A 141 6.13 13.23 -0.79
N TYR A 142 6.10 13.64 0.46
CA TYR A 142 6.40 15.01 0.88
C TYR A 142 7.79 15.15 1.57
N ARG A 143 8.59 14.08 1.61
CA ARG A 143 9.88 14.07 2.35
C ARG A 143 10.88 15.13 1.94
N SER A 144 10.90 15.51 0.66
CA SER A 144 11.91 16.44 0.12
C SER A 144 11.60 17.90 0.39
N SER A 145 10.38 18.24 0.78
CA SER A 145 9.93 19.62 0.71
C SER A 145 9.96 20.34 2.05
N GLY A 146 9.82 19.63 3.14
CA GLY A 146 9.55 20.27 4.43
C GLY A 146 8.34 21.22 4.39
N LYS A 147 7.63 21.28 3.25
CA LYS A 147 6.47 22.11 2.98
C LYS A 147 5.41 21.25 2.29
N ALA A 148 4.19 21.32 2.77
CA ALA A 148 3.05 20.59 2.24
C ALA A 148 2.76 20.82 0.74
N ASP A 149 3.43 21.77 0.12
CA ASP A 149 3.13 22.22 -1.24
C ASP A 149 4.04 21.62 -2.32
N LEU A 150 5.04 20.81 -1.95
CA LEU A 150 6.01 20.26 -2.89
C LEU A 150 6.04 18.73 -2.78
N ALA A 151 4.97 18.11 -3.24
CA ALA A 151 4.89 16.66 -3.38
C ALA A 151 5.73 16.18 -4.57
N ASN A 152 6.37 15.03 -4.41
CA ASN A 152 7.03 14.29 -5.48
C ASN A 152 6.39 12.92 -5.63
N TYR A 153 6.53 12.34 -6.81
CA TYR A 153 6.18 10.94 -7.03
C TYR A 153 7.39 10.06 -6.72
N TYR A 154 7.16 9.04 -5.92
CA TYR A 154 8.13 8.00 -5.60
C TYR A 154 7.56 6.65 -6.00
N GLY A 155 8.44 5.71 -6.28
CA GLY A 155 8.04 4.36 -6.61
C GLY A 155 9.05 3.33 -6.12
N LYS A 156 8.56 2.13 -5.92
CA LYS A 156 9.33 0.96 -5.46
C LYS A 156 8.83 -0.28 -6.18
N THR A 157 9.76 -1.16 -6.56
CA THR A 157 9.41 -2.53 -6.89
C THR A 157 9.31 -3.33 -5.60
N LEU A 158 8.23 -4.05 -5.43
CA LEU A 158 7.98 -4.96 -4.31
C LEU A 158 7.94 -6.38 -4.84
N LEU A 159 8.73 -7.26 -4.24
CA LEU A 159 8.67 -8.68 -4.55
C LEU A 159 7.51 -9.33 -3.80
N LYS A 160 6.79 -10.23 -4.47
CA LYS A 160 5.75 -11.07 -3.87
C LYS A 160 6.22 -11.71 -2.57
N ALA A 161 7.43 -12.26 -2.55
CA ALA A 161 8.02 -12.91 -1.39
C ALA A 161 8.18 -11.99 -0.17
N GLU A 162 8.32 -10.68 -0.35
CA GLU A 162 8.47 -9.73 0.76
C GLU A 162 7.20 -9.62 1.60
N LEU A 163 6.03 -9.74 0.98
CA LEU A 163 4.74 -9.69 1.68
C LEU A 163 4.20 -11.07 2.06
N LEU A 164 4.56 -12.12 1.33
CA LEU A 164 4.04 -13.47 1.59
C LEU A 164 4.94 -14.31 2.49
N SER A 165 6.11 -13.81 2.90
CA SER A 165 6.99 -14.53 3.84
C SER A 165 6.69 -14.15 5.28
N SER A 166 6.57 -15.16 6.14
CA SER A 166 6.39 -14.97 7.59
C SER A 166 7.62 -14.40 8.33
N SER A 167 8.65 -14.02 7.60
CA SER A 167 9.88 -13.40 8.13
C SER A 167 10.39 -12.36 7.16
N PRO A 168 9.78 -11.19 7.10
CA PRO A 168 10.31 -10.10 6.30
C PRO A 168 11.60 -9.60 6.96
N SER A 169 12.73 -9.90 6.35
CA SER A 169 13.97 -9.22 6.68
C SER A 169 13.97 -7.85 6.01
N CYS A 170 13.33 -6.89 6.63
CA CYS A 170 13.35 -5.52 6.15
C CYS A 170 14.65 -4.82 6.55
N SER A 171 15.79 -5.23 5.97
CA SER A 171 17.05 -4.51 6.12
C SER A 171 17.14 -3.25 5.25
N ASP A 172 16.29 -3.12 4.24
CA ASP A 172 16.37 -2.08 3.21
C ASP A 172 15.13 -1.18 3.10
N CYS A 173 14.21 -1.26 4.07
CA CYS A 173 12.98 -0.47 4.04
C CYS A 173 13.16 1.04 4.31
N ILE A 174 14.38 1.53 4.43
CA ILE A 174 14.67 2.88 4.91
C ILE A 174 14.89 3.91 3.80
N SER A 175 14.97 3.51 2.55
CA SER A 175 15.10 4.48 1.45
C SER A 175 14.44 3.97 0.19
N PRO A 176 13.30 4.55 -0.21
CA PRO A 176 12.85 4.37 -1.57
C PRO A 176 13.91 4.94 -2.50
N LEU A 177 14.15 4.20 -3.56
CA LEU A 177 15.00 4.66 -4.65
C LEU A 177 14.36 5.91 -5.24
N GLU A 178 15.11 6.99 -5.38
CA GLU A 178 14.62 8.18 -6.06
C GLU A 178 14.29 7.83 -7.51
N PHE A 179 13.02 7.96 -7.83
CA PHE A 179 12.53 7.90 -9.19
C PHE A 179 12.46 9.32 -9.73
N SER A 180 13.08 9.61 -10.85
CA SER A 180 12.94 10.89 -11.50
C SER A 180 12.22 10.73 -12.84
N LEU A 181 11.13 11.46 -13.02
CA LEU A 181 10.40 11.59 -14.26
C LEU A 181 10.66 12.98 -14.82
N LYS A 182 11.28 13.07 -16.00
CA LYS A 182 11.40 14.34 -16.70
C LYS A 182 10.07 14.72 -17.34
N PRO A 183 9.79 16.02 -17.49
CA PRO A 183 8.61 16.47 -18.24
C PRO A 183 8.54 15.81 -19.61
N ALA A 184 7.35 15.37 -19.98
CA ALA A 184 7.11 14.80 -21.30
C ALA A 184 7.49 15.80 -22.41
N TYR A 185 8.21 15.34 -23.43
CA TYR A 185 8.63 16.17 -24.56
C TYR A 185 8.25 15.48 -25.87
N PRO A 186 7.79 16.24 -26.86
CA PRO A 186 7.41 17.66 -26.81
C PRO A 186 6.09 17.86 -26.05
N ASN A 187 5.94 19.04 -25.40
CA ASN A 187 4.70 19.41 -24.76
C ASN A 187 4.31 20.84 -25.21
N PRO A 188 3.20 21.06 -25.95
CA PRO A 188 2.21 20.05 -26.34
C PRO A 188 2.76 19.04 -27.36
N PHE A 189 2.35 17.78 -27.25
CA PHE A 189 2.81 16.73 -28.15
C PHE A 189 2.04 16.72 -29.49
N ASN A 190 2.70 16.28 -30.53
CA ASN A 190 2.13 16.16 -31.87
C ASN A 190 2.34 14.74 -32.41
N GLY A 191 1.50 13.82 -31.98
CA GLY A 191 1.49 12.42 -32.41
C GLY A 191 2.33 11.48 -31.58
N TYR A 192 3.45 11.92 -31.01
CA TYR A 192 4.33 11.12 -30.15
C TYR A 192 4.77 11.94 -28.94
N VAL A 193 4.88 11.29 -27.78
CA VAL A 193 5.43 11.86 -26.56
C VAL A 193 6.50 10.93 -26.02
N THR A 194 7.62 11.49 -25.59
CA THR A 194 8.70 10.75 -24.94
C THR A 194 8.70 11.04 -23.45
N PHE A 195 8.72 9.99 -22.66
CA PHE A 195 8.95 10.06 -21.23
C PHE A 195 10.36 9.53 -20.95
N GLU A 196 11.21 10.35 -20.35
CA GLU A 196 12.49 9.91 -19.84
C GLU A 196 12.39 9.72 -18.32
N PHE A 197 12.75 8.54 -17.85
CA PHE A 197 12.80 8.25 -16.43
C PHE A 197 14.12 7.58 -16.07
N SER A 198 14.58 7.80 -14.86
CA SER A 198 15.74 7.10 -14.31
C SER A 198 15.32 6.25 -13.12
N ILE A 199 15.75 4.99 -13.16
CA ILE A 199 15.64 4.06 -12.04
C ILE A 199 17.04 3.90 -11.48
N PRO A 200 17.30 4.25 -10.22
CA PRO A 200 18.59 3.99 -9.60
C PRO A 200 18.92 2.50 -9.67
N ARG A 201 20.14 2.18 -10.05
CA ARG A 201 20.63 0.80 -9.98
C ARG A 201 21.16 0.55 -8.57
N ASN A 202 20.76 -0.55 -7.96
CA ASN A 202 21.50 -1.08 -6.83
C ASN A 202 22.90 -1.43 -7.32
N GLU A 203 23.92 -0.70 -6.89
CA GLU A 203 25.30 -1.14 -7.03
C GLU A 203 25.49 -2.29 -6.05
N SER A 204 25.78 -3.46 -6.59
CA SER A 204 26.11 -4.71 -5.88
C SER A 204 27.48 -4.63 -5.22
#